data_5297b98c95ba89e58b80ec39ec752498
#
_entry.id   5297b98c95ba89e58b80ec39ec752498
#
_cell.length_a   1.000
_cell.length_b   1.000
_cell.length_c   1.000
_cell.angle_alpha   90.00
_cell.angle_beta   90.00
_cell.angle_gamma   90.00
#
_symmetry.space_group_name_H-M   'P 1'
#
loop_
_entity.id
_entity.type
_entity.pdbx_description
1 polymer ?
#
loop_
_entity_poly.entity_id
_entity_poly.type
_entity_poly.pdbx_seq_one_letter_code
_entity_poly.pdbx_strand_id
1 'polypeptide(L)'
;TQVKPEVKNIIHVIETFKKKHENEELNIVCGYEAGCLGYSLYHELKEKGVECVILAPTTMKTEKGGRKLKNDYRDAKMIAECLAYGGYSAVHVPTELDNSVKEFIRMRDDIKENLKSIKQQNNCVFNTQW
;
A
#
# COMPACT_ATOMS: atom_id res chain seq x y z
N THR A 1 -12.09 -18.44 0.43
CA THR A 1 -11.79 -18.45 1.87
C THR A 1 -11.47 -17.04 2.30
N GLN A 2 -12.16 -16.52 3.31
CA GLN A 2 -11.86 -15.21 3.90
C GLN A 2 -10.94 -15.42 5.10
N VAL A 3 -9.81 -14.72 5.14
CA VAL A 3 -8.83 -14.79 6.23
C VAL A 3 -8.47 -13.37 6.70
N LYS A 4 -8.05 -13.25 7.96
CA LYS A 4 -7.51 -11.97 8.45
C LYS A 4 -6.20 -11.67 7.72
N PRO A 5 -5.87 -10.39 7.46
CA PRO A 5 -4.66 -9.97 6.76
C PRO A 5 -3.40 -10.08 7.66
N GLU A 6 -3.20 -11.23 8.25
CA GLU A 6 -2.04 -11.59 9.04
C GLU A 6 -1.20 -12.58 8.24
N VAL A 7 0.12 -12.37 8.20
CA VAL A 7 1.06 -13.18 7.43
C VAL A 7 0.92 -14.68 7.70
N LYS A 8 0.74 -15.05 8.97
CA LYS A 8 0.55 -16.46 9.36
C LYS A 8 -0.64 -17.12 8.65
N ASN A 9 -1.76 -16.39 8.57
CA ASN A 9 -2.98 -16.91 7.94
C ASN A 9 -2.80 -17.02 6.42
N ILE A 10 -2.13 -16.04 5.81
CA ILE A 10 -1.85 -16.04 4.37
C ILE A 10 -0.92 -17.20 4.01
N ILE A 11 0.17 -17.39 4.77
CA ILE A 11 1.10 -18.52 4.57
C ILE A 11 0.38 -19.84 4.70
N HIS A 12 -0.45 -20.01 5.72
CA HIS A 12 -1.24 -21.24 5.91
C HIS A 12 -2.14 -21.55 4.70
N VAL A 13 -2.78 -20.53 4.13
CA VAL A 13 -3.60 -20.71 2.91
C VAL A 13 -2.71 -21.12 1.73
N ILE A 14 -1.56 -20.47 1.54
CA ILE A 14 -0.61 -20.81 0.48
C ILE A 14 -0.12 -22.24 0.60
N GLU A 15 0.29 -22.65 1.80
CA GLU A 15 0.75 -24.02 2.06
C GLU A 15 -0.34 -25.06 1.82
N THR A 16 -1.56 -24.77 2.27
CA THR A 16 -2.71 -25.65 2.04
C THR A 16 -3.01 -25.78 0.55
N PHE A 17 -2.87 -24.69 -0.21
CA PHE A 17 -3.06 -24.70 -1.65
C PHE A 17 -1.97 -25.49 -2.36
N LYS A 18 -0.70 -25.29 -1.99
CA LYS A 18 0.45 -26.05 -2.53
C LYS A 18 0.31 -27.55 -2.30
N LYS A 19 -0.14 -27.98 -1.10
CA LYS A 19 -0.38 -29.39 -0.79
C LYS A 19 -1.47 -30.03 -1.66
N LYS A 20 -2.46 -29.26 -2.07
CA LYS A 20 -3.53 -29.77 -2.96
C LYS A 20 -3.07 -29.94 -4.41
N HIS A 21 -2.03 -29.23 -4.80
CA HIS A 21 -1.51 -29.17 -6.17
C HIS A 21 -0.03 -29.58 -6.22
N GLU A 22 0.37 -30.60 -5.46
CA GLU A 22 1.77 -31.05 -5.31
C GLU A 22 2.44 -31.43 -6.64
N ASN A 23 1.66 -31.79 -7.64
CA ASN A 23 2.15 -32.20 -8.96
C ASN A 23 2.20 -31.06 -10.00
N GLU A 24 1.89 -29.83 -9.60
CA GLU A 24 1.84 -28.67 -10.48
C GLU A 24 2.94 -27.67 -10.09
N GLU A 25 3.60 -27.09 -11.10
CA GLU A 25 4.51 -25.98 -10.87
C GLU A 25 3.68 -24.71 -10.64
N LEU A 26 3.59 -24.30 -9.39
CA LEU A 26 2.76 -23.16 -8.98
C LEU A 26 3.58 -21.91 -8.76
N ASN A 27 3.28 -20.86 -9.52
CA ASN A 27 3.74 -19.50 -9.23
C ASN A 27 2.63 -18.75 -8.47
N ILE A 28 2.84 -18.54 -7.16
CA ILE A 28 1.85 -17.90 -6.29
C ILE A 28 2.30 -16.47 -6.01
N VAL A 29 1.50 -15.50 -6.43
CA VAL A 29 1.70 -14.09 -6.18
C VAL A 29 0.59 -13.57 -5.27
N CYS A 30 0.95 -12.91 -4.19
CA CYS A 30 0.01 -12.18 -3.35
C CYS A 30 -0.11 -10.73 -3.82
N GLY A 31 -1.28 -10.13 -3.68
CA GLY A 31 -1.44 -8.72 -3.96
C GLY A 31 -2.54 -8.09 -3.11
N TYR A 32 -2.37 -6.80 -2.84
CA TYR A 32 -3.39 -6.00 -2.16
C TYR A 32 -3.36 -4.55 -2.66
N GLU A 33 -4.48 -3.86 -2.47
CA GLU A 33 -4.62 -2.46 -2.84
C GLU A 33 -3.85 -1.56 -1.87
N ALA A 34 -3.18 -0.54 -2.40
CA ALA A 34 -2.52 0.48 -1.60
C ALA A 34 -3.54 1.20 -0.70
N GLY A 35 -3.34 1.11 0.61
CA GLY A 35 -4.28 1.64 1.60
C GLY A 35 -3.75 1.54 3.03
N CYS A 36 -4.64 1.30 3.97
CA CYS A 36 -4.35 1.32 5.41
C CYS A 36 -3.37 0.23 5.89
N LEU A 37 -3.13 -0.82 5.12
CA LEU A 37 -2.16 -1.87 5.47
C LEU A 37 -0.70 -1.41 5.34
N GLY A 38 -0.46 -0.28 4.65
CA GLY A 38 0.89 0.24 4.44
C GLY A 38 1.81 -0.78 3.76
N TYR A 39 3.09 -0.76 4.11
CA TYR A 39 4.13 -1.63 3.54
C TYR A 39 4.52 -2.81 4.43
N SER A 40 4.08 -2.86 5.69
CA SER A 40 4.49 -3.89 6.66
C SER A 40 4.15 -5.29 6.17
N LEU A 41 2.92 -5.51 5.73
CA LEU A 41 2.49 -6.80 5.19
C LEU A 41 3.33 -7.24 3.98
N TYR A 42 3.69 -6.30 3.10
CA TYR A 42 4.56 -6.56 1.96
C TYR A 42 5.94 -7.05 2.40
N HIS A 43 6.58 -6.34 3.33
CA HIS A 43 7.92 -6.70 3.82
C HIS A 43 7.91 -8.07 4.51
N GLU A 44 6.94 -8.32 5.40
CA GLU A 44 6.81 -9.58 6.09
C GLU A 44 6.57 -10.77 5.14
N LEU A 45 5.76 -10.61 4.09
CA LEU A 45 5.55 -11.65 3.07
C LEU A 45 6.81 -11.90 2.25
N LYS A 46 7.53 -10.84 1.87
CA LYS A 46 8.81 -10.95 1.16
C LYS A 46 9.87 -11.66 1.99
N GLU A 47 9.98 -11.37 3.28
CA GLU A 47 10.89 -12.08 4.21
C GLU A 47 10.59 -13.59 4.30
N LYS A 48 9.33 -13.97 4.13
CA LYS A 48 8.90 -15.38 4.07
C LYS A 48 9.02 -16.00 2.68
N GLY A 49 9.61 -15.29 1.71
CA GLY A 49 9.78 -15.79 0.34
C GLY A 49 8.51 -15.83 -0.48
N VAL A 50 7.46 -15.12 -0.06
CA VAL A 50 6.22 -14.99 -0.82
C VAL A 50 6.29 -13.77 -1.72
N GLU A 51 6.07 -13.95 -3.02
CA GLU A 51 5.97 -12.84 -3.95
C GLU A 51 4.74 -11.99 -3.63
N CYS A 52 4.94 -10.69 -3.45
CA CYS A 52 3.89 -9.76 -3.07
C CYS A 52 3.96 -8.47 -3.91
N VAL A 53 2.80 -7.97 -4.30
CA VAL A 53 2.64 -6.74 -5.08
C VAL A 53 1.60 -5.84 -4.43
N ILE A 54 1.90 -4.55 -4.34
CA ILE A 54 0.92 -3.55 -3.92
C ILE A 54 0.39 -2.87 -5.19
N LEU A 55 -0.92 -2.89 -5.37
CA LEU A 55 -1.57 -2.36 -6.56
C LEU A 55 -2.06 -0.93 -6.32
N ALA A 56 -1.85 -0.05 -7.31
CA ALA A 56 -2.39 1.29 -7.27
C ALA A 56 -3.89 1.27 -7.65
N PRO A 57 -4.79 1.75 -6.79
CA PRO A 57 -6.25 1.69 -7.04
C PRO A 57 -6.67 2.35 -8.34
N THR A 58 -5.99 3.44 -8.70
CA THR A 58 -6.30 4.24 -9.90
C THR A 58 -5.98 3.55 -11.22
N THR A 59 -5.15 2.50 -11.19
CA THR A 59 -4.72 1.78 -12.39
C THR A 59 -5.45 0.48 -12.61
N MET A 60 -6.17 -0.01 -11.60
CA MET A 60 -6.99 -1.20 -11.73
C MET A 60 -8.20 -0.91 -12.62
N LYS A 61 -8.43 -1.77 -13.62
CA LYS A 61 -9.60 -1.65 -14.49
C LYS A 61 -10.86 -1.92 -13.69
N THR A 62 -11.57 -0.87 -13.33
CA THR A 62 -12.93 -1.00 -12.79
C THR A 62 -13.91 -1.18 -13.93
N GLU A 63 -14.78 -2.19 -13.84
CA GLU A 63 -15.90 -2.31 -14.77
C GLU A 63 -16.74 -1.03 -14.76
N LYS A 64 -16.80 -0.36 -15.89
CA LYS A 64 -17.67 0.80 -16.11
C LYS A 64 -19.12 0.33 -16.06
N GLY A 65 -19.84 0.63 -15.00
CA GLY A 65 -21.28 0.40 -14.96
C GLY A 65 -21.88 0.27 -13.58
N GLY A 66 -22.52 1.33 -13.12
CA GLY A 66 -23.46 1.32 -12.00
C GLY A 66 -22.84 1.43 -10.60
N ARG A 67 -23.60 2.01 -9.66
CA ARG A 67 -23.36 1.99 -8.23
C ARG A 67 -23.36 0.53 -7.73
N LYS A 68 -22.27 -0.17 -7.88
CA LYS A 68 -22.11 -1.52 -7.29
C LYS A 68 -21.81 -1.34 -5.81
N LEU A 69 -22.60 -1.98 -4.97
CA LEU A 69 -22.31 -2.09 -3.54
C LEU A 69 -20.89 -2.66 -3.38
N LYS A 70 -20.07 -1.97 -2.60
CA LYS A 70 -18.71 -2.42 -2.24
C LYS A 70 -18.81 -3.80 -1.59
N ASN A 71 -18.06 -4.76 -2.13
CA ASN A 71 -18.05 -6.12 -1.64
C ASN A 71 -16.62 -6.65 -1.71
N ASP A 72 -16.06 -6.98 -0.56
CA ASP A 72 -14.69 -7.45 -0.40
C ASP A 72 -14.35 -8.66 -1.30
N TYR A 73 -15.32 -9.52 -1.56
CA TYR A 73 -15.13 -10.66 -2.46
C TYR A 73 -14.90 -10.22 -3.92
N ARG A 74 -15.64 -9.22 -4.38
CA ARG A 74 -15.48 -8.66 -5.74
C ARG A 74 -14.17 -7.94 -5.87
N ASP A 75 -13.79 -7.19 -4.84
CA ASP A 75 -12.53 -6.44 -4.81
C ASP A 75 -11.34 -7.43 -4.82
N ALA A 76 -11.40 -8.49 -4.03
CA ALA A 76 -10.38 -9.54 -4.04
C ALA A 76 -10.29 -10.28 -5.39
N LYS A 77 -11.43 -10.57 -6.03
CA LYS A 77 -11.48 -11.19 -7.36
C LYS A 77 -10.87 -10.26 -8.41
N MET A 78 -11.20 -8.98 -8.39
CA MET A 78 -10.64 -7.99 -9.30
C MET A 78 -9.12 -7.89 -9.15
N ILE A 79 -8.61 -7.86 -7.92
CA ILE A 79 -7.17 -7.86 -7.64
C ILE A 79 -6.52 -9.11 -8.24
N ALA A 80 -7.11 -10.28 -8.02
CA ALA A 80 -6.59 -11.53 -8.56
C ALA A 80 -6.56 -11.55 -10.09
N GLU A 81 -7.61 -11.04 -10.74
CA GLU A 81 -7.67 -10.90 -12.20
C GLU A 81 -6.61 -9.89 -12.72
N CYS A 82 -6.43 -8.76 -12.03
CA CYS A 82 -5.38 -7.80 -12.37
C CYS A 82 -3.99 -8.42 -12.27
N LEU A 83 -3.71 -9.21 -11.23
CA LEU A 83 -2.44 -9.93 -11.08
C LEU A 83 -2.22 -10.96 -12.19
N ALA A 84 -3.26 -11.74 -12.52
CA ALA A 84 -3.18 -12.79 -13.53
C ALA A 84 -2.95 -12.24 -14.95
N TYR A 85 -3.57 -11.12 -15.29
CA TYR A 85 -3.54 -10.55 -16.65
C TYR A 85 -2.62 -9.34 -16.81
N GLY A 86 -1.93 -8.91 -15.75
CA GLY A 86 -0.99 -7.77 -15.82
C GLY A 86 -1.68 -6.40 -15.98
N GLY A 87 -2.97 -6.29 -15.67
CA GLY A 87 -3.77 -5.07 -15.85
C GLY A 87 -3.65 -4.08 -14.68
N TYR A 88 -2.47 -3.88 -14.12
CA TYR A 88 -2.23 -3.00 -12.96
C TYR A 88 -0.90 -2.27 -13.06
N SER A 89 -0.76 -1.20 -12.27
CA SER A 89 0.55 -0.62 -11.95
C SER A 89 0.92 -0.94 -10.52
N ALA A 90 2.11 -1.51 -10.33
CA ALA A 90 2.64 -1.76 -9.00
C ALA A 90 3.03 -0.44 -8.34
N VAL A 91 2.70 -0.31 -7.05
CA VAL A 91 3.19 0.79 -6.22
C VAL A 91 4.65 0.54 -5.90
N HIS A 92 5.48 1.57 -6.09
CA HIS A 92 6.85 1.51 -5.62
C HIS A 92 6.90 1.45 -4.09
N VAL A 93 7.48 0.37 -3.57
CA VAL A 93 7.70 0.23 -2.13
C VAL A 93 9.02 0.90 -1.78
N PRO A 94 9.01 1.96 -0.97
CA PRO A 94 10.23 2.69 -0.64
C PRO A 94 11.19 1.83 0.19
N THR A 95 12.46 2.00 -0.07
CA THR A 95 13.52 1.42 0.76
C THR A 95 13.64 2.17 2.10
N GLU A 96 14.39 1.63 3.05
CA GLU A 96 14.71 2.33 4.31
C GLU A 96 15.40 3.67 4.06
N LEU A 97 16.28 3.72 3.04
CA LEU A 97 16.94 4.96 2.63
C LEU A 97 15.93 5.98 2.10
N ASP A 98 15.00 5.55 1.25
CA ASP A 98 13.93 6.43 0.73
C ASP A 98 13.07 6.99 1.87
N ASN A 99 12.75 6.17 2.87
CA ASN A 99 12.01 6.61 4.04
C ASN A 99 12.80 7.64 4.87
N SER A 100 14.09 7.38 5.08
CA SER A 100 14.97 8.32 5.80
C SER A 100 15.05 9.67 5.07
N VAL A 101 15.19 9.67 3.75
CA VAL A 101 15.18 10.89 2.93
C VAL A 101 13.85 11.62 3.03
N LYS A 102 12.73 10.90 2.96
CA LYS A 102 11.40 11.50 3.12
C LYS A 102 11.22 12.17 4.48
N GLU A 103 11.63 11.50 5.55
CA GLU A 103 11.54 12.07 6.90
C GLU A 103 12.43 13.33 7.04
N PHE A 104 13.63 13.31 6.48
CA PHE A 104 14.50 14.48 6.46
C PHE A 104 13.85 15.68 5.71
N ILE A 105 13.22 15.42 4.56
CA ILE A 105 12.52 16.46 3.80
C ILE A 105 11.33 17.00 4.59
N ARG A 106 10.53 16.14 5.24
CA ARG A 106 9.41 16.55 6.09
C ARG A 106 9.87 17.43 7.24
N MET A 107 10.90 17.01 7.97
CA MET A 107 11.47 17.83 9.05
C MET A 107 11.91 19.22 8.55
N ARG A 108 12.55 19.29 7.38
CA ARG A 108 12.93 20.56 6.77
C ARG A 108 11.72 21.45 6.46
N ASP A 109 10.66 20.86 5.92
CA ASP A 109 9.47 21.60 5.54
C ASP A 109 8.69 22.06 6.79
N ASP A 110 8.62 21.26 7.85
CA ASP A 110 8.06 21.64 9.15
C ASP A 110 8.82 22.83 9.77
N ILE A 111 10.16 22.83 9.71
CA ILE A 111 10.98 23.96 10.18
C ILE A 111 10.68 25.23 9.37
N LYS A 112 10.51 25.12 8.05
CA LYS A 112 10.16 26.26 7.20
C LYS A 112 8.79 26.83 7.53
N GLU A 113 7.79 25.99 7.73
CA GLU A 113 6.43 26.42 8.12
C GLU A 113 6.44 27.08 9.50
N ASN A 114 7.16 26.54 10.47
CA ASN A 114 7.35 27.15 11.77
C ASN A 114 8.02 28.52 11.68
N LEU A 115 9.09 28.62 10.88
CA LEU A 115 9.77 29.91 10.66
C LEU A 115 8.84 30.95 10.02
N LYS A 116 8.03 30.53 9.06
CA LYS A 116 7.02 31.40 8.42
C LYS A 116 5.99 31.88 9.42
N SER A 117 5.48 31.01 10.27
CA SER A 117 4.53 31.33 11.33
C SER A 117 5.11 32.36 12.32
N ILE A 118 6.34 32.15 12.78
CA ILE A 118 7.03 33.07 13.68
C ILE A 118 7.22 34.45 13.03
N LYS A 119 7.62 34.51 11.76
CA LYS A 119 7.75 35.76 11.01
C LYS A 119 6.43 36.50 10.90
N GLN A 120 5.32 35.78 10.64
CA GLN A 120 3.98 36.37 10.58
C GLN A 120 3.53 36.94 11.94
N GLN A 121 3.78 36.19 13.02
CA GLN A 121 3.46 36.66 14.38
C GLN A 121 4.25 37.92 14.74
N ASN A 122 5.54 37.95 14.44
CA ASN A 122 6.36 39.14 14.69
C ASN A 122 5.86 40.37 13.89
N ASN A 123 5.50 40.18 12.61
CA ASN A 123 4.94 41.27 11.80
C ASN A 123 3.61 41.77 12.34
N CYS A 124 2.76 40.93 12.89
CA CYS A 124 1.53 41.36 13.56
C CYS A 124 1.82 42.23 14.79
N VAL A 125 2.80 41.83 15.61
CA VAL A 125 3.16 42.59 16.82
C VAL A 125 3.70 43.98 16.45
N PHE A 126 4.52 44.09 15.42
CA PHE A 126 5.08 45.40 14.98
C PHE A 126 4.01 46.31 14.36
N ASN A 127 3.00 45.74 13.67
CA ASN A 127 1.94 46.55 13.04
C ASN A 127 0.84 47.00 14.02
N THR A 128 0.80 46.48 15.25
CA THR A 128 -0.18 46.87 16.29
C THR A 128 0.32 47.96 17.23
N GLN A 129 1.57 48.45 17.09
CA GLN A 129 2.16 49.44 17.96
C GLN A 129 2.26 50.87 17.34
N TRP A 130 1.59 51.13 16.17
CA TRP A 130 1.53 52.47 15.55
C TRP A 130 0.09 52.83 15.18
#